data_52acf4b747edbeb11bf9d2736e1a86f5
#
_entry.id   52acf4b747edbeb11bf9d2736e1a86f5
#
_cell.length_a   1.000
_cell.length_b   1.000
_cell.length_c   1.000
_cell.angle_alpha   90.00
_cell.angle_beta   90.00
_cell.angle_gamma   90.00
#
_symmetry.space_group_name_H-M   'P 1'
#
loop_
_entity.id
_entity.type
_entity.pdbx_description
1 polymer ?
#
loop_
_entity_poly.entity_id
_entity_poly.type
_entity_poly.pdbx_seq_one_letter_code
_entity_poly.pdbx_strand_id
1 'polypeptide(L)'
;MPFRQLLLFFGLGLLLSVASIFWLDQKLAPLALVSGEPARTIWAGITQLGNSTWMALLVLGIWAAAFALGKARPHNLAWLAMRKKATLVFAAVAAPGIAVMGIKFLVGRARPYMGEAGFFPFTYGTDYASWPSGHTTTAFAFAAAAGMAMPALRWPLFILAAATGYSRMALGVHYLGDVIAGATLGTVGALLVYHLLLPKPGNKT
;
A
#
# COMPACT_ATOMS: atom_id res chain seq x y z
N MET A 1 9.30 11.31 -10.67
CA MET A 1 10.55 11.15 -9.89
C MET A 1 11.55 10.38 -10.76
N PRO A 2 12.81 10.80 -10.88
CA PRO A 2 13.86 10.04 -11.61
C PRO A 2 14.06 8.66 -10.98
N PHE A 3 14.39 7.65 -11.80
CA PHE A 3 14.55 6.26 -11.34
C PHE A 3 15.62 6.12 -10.23
N ARG A 4 16.71 6.88 -10.31
CA ARG A 4 17.75 6.92 -9.26
C ARG A 4 17.19 7.38 -7.91
N GLN A 5 16.33 8.39 -7.90
CA GLN A 5 15.69 8.86 -6.67
C GLN A 5 14.70 7.83 -6.10
N LEU A 6 14.03 7.07 -6.98
CA LEU A 6 13.14 5.99 -6.56
C LEU A 6 13.93 4.89 -5.84
N LEU A 7 15.09 4.50 -6.37
CA LEU A 7 15.98 3.52 -5.73
C LEU A 7 16.51 4.01 -4.38
N LEU A 8 16.91 5.28 -4.29
CA LEU A 8 17.38 5.87 -3.02
C LEU A 8 16.25 5.91 -1.99
N PHE A 9 15.05 6.30 -2.36
CA PHE A 9 13.88 6.29 -1.47
C PHE A 9 13.55 4.88 -1.00
N PHE A 10 13.60 3.89 -1.90
CA PHE A 10 13.41 2.49 -1.57
C PHE A 10 14.46 1.98 -0.58
N GLY A 11 15.74 2.23 -0.86
CA GLY A 11 16.85 1.83 0.02
C GLY A 11 16.76 2.45 1.41
N LEU A 12 16.46 3.76 1.47
CA LEU A 12 16.26 4.46 2.75
C LEU A 12 15.08 3.90 3.54
N GLY A 13 13.94 3.66 2.88
CA GLY A 13 12.77 3.08 3.54
C GLY A 13 13.01 1.69 4.09
N LEU A 14 13.73 0.83 3.34
CA LEU A 14 14.14 -0.49 3.84
C LEU A 14 15.11 -0.37 5.01
N LEU A 15 16.09 0.51 4.93
CA LEU A 15 17.04 0.77 6.02
C LEU A 15 16.32 1.20 7.30
N LEU A 16 15.37 2.14 7.19
CA LEU A 16 14.55 2.59 8.32
C LEU A 16 13.67 1.47 8.88
N SER A 17 13.10 0.61 8.02
CA SER A 17 12.35 -0.56 8.46
C SER A 17 13.23 -1.52 9.25
N VAL A 18 14.42 -1.86 8.73
CA VAL A 18 15.38 -2.73 9.41
C VAL A 18 15.85 -2.11 10.72
N ALA A 19 16.19 -0.83 10.73
CA ALA A 19 16.54 -0.11 11.95
C ALA A 19 15.41 -0.17 12.99
N SER A 20 14.15 0.00 12.57
CA SER A 20 13.00 -0.13 13.46
C SER A 20 12.89 -1.53 14.06
N ILE A 21 13.09 -2.57 13.26
CA ILE A 21 13.05 -3.98 13.72
C ILE A 21 14.02 -4.21 14.87
N PHE A 22 15.24 -3.71 14.78
CA PHE A 22 16.27 -3.95 15.80
C PHE A 22 16.18 -3.04 17.03
N TRP A 23 15.70 -1.79 16.88
CA TRP A 23 15.80 -0.81 17.97
C TRP A 23 14.46 -0.29 18.49
N LEU A 24 13.40 -0.28 17.69
CA LEU A 24 12.16 0.42 18.02
C LEU A 24 10.95 -0.49 18.19
N ASP A 25 10.82 -1.55 17.39
CA ASP A 25 9.59 -2.34 17.30
C ASP A 25 9.13 -2.90 18.65
N GLN A 26 10.04 -3.52 19.40
CA GLN A 26 9.71 -4.09 20.71
C GLN A 26 9.35 -3.03 21.76
N LYS A 27 9.92 -1.85 21.65
CA LYS A 27 9.66 -0.73 22.59
C LYS A 27 8.36 -0.02 22.28
N LEU A 28 8.03 0.13 20.98
CA LEU A 28 6.88 0.90 20.53
C LEU A 28 5.60 0.08 20.41
N ALA A 29 5.68 -1.24 20.23
CA ALA A 29 4.51 -2.08 20.08
C ALA A 29 3.54 -1.97 21.27
N PRO A 30 3.97 -2.06 22.54
CA PRO A 30 3.08 -1.88 23.68
C PRO A 30 2.51 -0.45 23.80
N LEU A 31 3.29 0.57 23.43
CA LEU A 31 2.89 1.98 23.51
C LEU A 31 1.88 2.36 22.43
N ALA A 32 1.95 1.72 21.28
CA ALA A 32 1.02 1.96 20.17
C ALA A 32 -0.33 1.26 20.37
N LEU A 33 -0.35 0.19 21.19
CA LEU A 33 -1.53 -0.63 21.38
C LEU A 33 -2.61 0.15 22.15
N VAL A 34 -3.78 0.27 21.54
CA VAL A 34 -4.93 0.91 22.21
C VAL A 34 -5.69 -0.09 23.05
N SER A 35 -6.10 0.35 24.24
CA SER A 35 -6.99 -0.38 25.15
C SER A 35 -8.39 0.24 25.17
N GLY A 36 -9.41 -0.59 25.33
CA GLY A 36 -10.80 -0.15 25.38
C GLY A 36 -11.54 -0.19 24.05
N GLU A 37 -12.81 -0.62 24.13
CA GLU A 37 -13.64 -0.87 22.94
C GLU A 37 -13.87 0.33 22.03
N PRO A 38 -14.16 1.56 22.51
CA PRO A 38 -14.38 2.67 21.59
C PRO A 38 -13.18 2.97 20.69
N ALA A 39 -11.97 2.93 21.25
CA ALA A 39 -10.74 3.20 20.48
C ALA A 39 -10.44 2.07 19.48
N ARG A 40 -10.60 0.80 19.91
CA ARG A 40 -10.39 -0.35 19.02
C ARG A 40 -11.36 -0.32 17.84
N THR A 41 -12.64 -0.01 18.07
CA THR A 41 -13.66 0.10 17.01
C THR A 41 -13.29 1.20 15.99
N ILE A 42 -12.85 2.37 16.45
CA ILE A 42 -12.41 3.46 15.57
C ILE A 42 -11.25 2.99 14.69
N TRP A 43 -10.20 2.42 15.27
CA TRP A 43 -9.03 1.96 14.51
C TRP A 43 -9.34 0.76 13.61
N ALA A 44 -10.27 -0.11 14.01
CA ALA A 44 -10.80 -1.19 13.17
C ALA A 44 -11.58 -0.65 11.94
N GLY A 45 -12.26 0.47 12.08
CA GLY A 45 -12.87 1.19 10.94
C GLY A 45 -11.81 1.80 10.03
N ILE A 46 -10.85 2.54 10.60
CA ILE A 46 -9.77 3.20 9.84
C ILE A 46 -8.94 2.17 9.05
N THR A 47 -8.65 1.02 9.63
CA THR A 47 -7.85 0.00 8.94
C THR A 47 -8.51 -0.51 7.66
N GLN A 48 -9.85 -0.44 7.53
CA GLN A 48 -10.55 -0.85 6.32
C GLN A 48 -10.18 0.02 5.11
N LEU A 49 -9.71 1.24 5.33
CA LEU A 49 -9.17 2.08 4.23
C LEU A 49 -7.99 1.42 3.50
N GLY A 50 -7.26 0.52 4.16
CA GLY A 50 -6.18 -0.27 3.54
C GLY A 50 -6.61 -1.60 2.93
N ASN A 51 -7.90 -1.94 2.98
CA ASN A 51 -8.41 -3.18 2.41
C ASN A 51 -8.45 -3.10 0.88
N SER A 52 -7.69 -3.97 0.22
CA SER A 52 -7.57 -4.00 -1.24
C SER A 52 -8.87 -4.35 -1.97
N THR A 53 -9.81 -5.04 -1.32
CA THR A 53 -11.06 -5.48 -1.95
C THR A 53 -11.91 -4.32 -2.43
N TRP A 54 -12.23 -3.36 -1.54
CA TRP A 54 -13.04 -2.21 -1.93
C TRP A 54 -12.30 -1.30 -2.93
N MET A 55 -10.97 -1.16 -2.79
CA MET A 55 -10.15 -0.40 -3.74
C MET A 55 -10.23 -1.02 -5.14
N ALA A 56 -10.09 -2.34 -5.23
CA ALA A 56 -10.22 -3.06 -6.49
C ALA A 56 -11.64 -2.90 -7.10
N LEU A 57 -12.68 -3.08 -6.28
CA LEU A 57 -14.06 -2.92 -6.74
C LEU A 57 -14.35 -1.49 -7.22
N LEU A 58 -13.88 -0.47 -6.51
CA LEU A 58 -14.01 0.93 -6.92
C LEU A 58 -13.36 1.18 -8.27
N VAL A 59 -12.09 0.78 -8.41
CA VAL A 59 -11.32 1.04 -9.64
C VAL A 59 -11.87 0.25 -10.82
N LEU A 60 -12.28 -1.00 -10.61
CA LEU A 60 -12.94 -1.82 -11.64
C LEU A 60 -14.32 -1.23 -12.03
N GLY A 61 -15.09 -0.72 -11.07
CA GLY A 61 -16.35 -0.03 -11.34
C GLY A 61 -16.15 1.23 -12.20
N ILE A 62 -15.15 2.06 -11.86
CA ILE A 62 -14.79 3.23 -12.68
C ILE A 62 -14.34 2.80 -14.08
N TRP A 63 -13.54 1.74 -14.17
CA TRP A 63 -13.09 1.20 -15.46
C TRP A 63 -14.27 0.71 -16.32
N ALA A 64 -15.19 -0.07 -15.73
CA ALA A 64 -16.36 -0.59 -16.42
C ALA A 64 -17.31 0.52 -16.90
N ALA A 65 -17.56 1.53 -16.04
CA ALA A 65 -18.34 2.70 -16.39
C ALA A 65 -17.70 3.48 -17.54
N ALA A 66 -16.40 3.72 -17.49
CA ALA A 66 -15.67 4.41 -18.56
C ALA A 66 -15.65 3.59 -19.88
N PHE A 67 -15.65 2.27 -19.80
CA PHE A 67 -15.76 1.39 -20.95
C PHE A 67 -17.15 1.48 -21.60
N ALA A 68 -18.22 1.36 -20.81
CA ALA A 68 -19.59 1.41 -21.30
C ALA A 68 -19.93 2.78 -21.91
N LEU A 69 -19.59 3.88 -21.22
CA LEU A 69 -19.81 5.24 -21.68
C LEU A 69 -18.96 5.59 -22.91
N GLY A 70 -17.75 5.02 -23.01
CA GLY A 70 -16.89 5.17 -24.16
C GLY A 70 -17.47 4.48 -25.41
N LYS A 71 -18.15 3.34 -25.25
CA LYS A 71 -18.90 2.71 -26.35
C LYS A 71 -20.11 3.54 -26.81
N ALA A 72 -20.84 4.10 -25.86
CA ALA A 72 -22.01 4.93 -26.14
C ALA A 72 -21.64 6.29 -26.76
N ARG A 73 -20.42 6.80 -26.51
CA ARG A 73 -19.94 8.11 -26.95
C ARG A 73 -18.51 8.01 -27.53
N PRO A 74 -18.32 7.37 -28.71
CA PRO A 74 -16.99 6.98 -29.22
C PRO A 74 -16.06 8.16 -29.53
N HIS A 75 -16.61 9.34 -29.80
CA HIS A 75 -15.84 10.55 -30.07
C HIS A 75 -15.37 11.29 -28.80
N ASN A 76 -15.81 10.86 -27.62
CA ASN A 76 -15.41 11.50 -26.35
C ASN A 76 -14.18 10.79 -25.77
N LEU A 77 -13.00 11.34 -26.05
CA LEU A 77 -11.72 10.81 -25.59
C LEU A 77 -11.53 10.80 -24.05
N ALA A 78 -12.37 11.54 -23.30
CA ALA A 78 -12.29 11.55 -21.84
C ALA A 78 -12.53 10.16 -21.22
N TRP A 79 -13.45 9.37 -21.80
CA TRP A 79 -13.70 7.99 -21.33
C TRP A 79 -12.51 7.06 -21.56
N LEU A 80 -11.83 7.21 -22.69
CA LEU A 80 -10.61 6.46 -22.97
C LEU A 80 -9.50 6.84 -21.98
N ALA A 81 -9.33 8.13 -21.70
CA ALA A 81 -8.36 8.61 -20.72
C ALA A 81 -8.68 8.12 -19.31
N MET A 82 -9.96 8.13 -18.91
CA MET A 82 -10.41 7.62 -17.62
C MET A 82 -10.15 6.12 -17.48
N ARG A 83 -10.45 5.33 -18.50
CA ARG A 83 -10.16 3.89 -18.53
C ARG A 83 -8.67 3.60 -18.38
N LYS A 84 -7.80 4.32 -19.11
CA LYS A 84 -6.34 4.20 -18.98
C LYS A 84 -5.87 4.53 -17.56
N LYS A 85 -6.37 5.63 -16.96
CA LYS A 85 -6.06 6.00 -15.58
C LYS A 85 -6.48 4.91 -14.58
N ALA A 86 -7.70 4.37 -14.70
CA ALA A 86 -8.19 3.29 -13.85
C ALA A 86 -7.32 2.03 -13.99
N THR A 87 -6.94 1.62 -15.21
CA THR A 87 -6.03 0.49 -15.43
C THR A 87 -4.68 0.71 -14.74
N LEU A 88 -4.09 1.92 -14.84
CA LEU A 88 -2.83 2.24 -14.19
C LEU A 88 -2.95 2.21 -12.66
N VAL A 89 -4.01 2.77 -12.10
CA VAL A 89 -4.26 2.74 -10.64
C VAL A 89 -4.44 1.30 -10.17
N PHE A 90 -5.20 0.49 -10.88
CA PHE A 90 -5.38 -0.93 -10.54
C PHE A 90 -4.05 -1.68 -10.54
N ALA A 91 -3.27 -1.59 -11.61
CA ALA A 91 -1.97 -2.24 -11.72
C ALA A 91 -1.00 -1.77 -10.64
N ALA A 92 -0.99 -0.46 -10.34
CA ALA A 92 -0.13 0.14 -9.34
C ALA A 92 -0.45 -0.29 -7.89
N VAL A 93 -1.70 -0.69 -7.61
CA VAL A 93 -2.10 -1.26 -6.31
C VAL A 93 -1.89 -2.77 -6.28
N ALA A 94 -2.26 -3.47 -7.36
CA ALA A 94 -2.20 -4.92 -7.43
C ALA A 94 -0.75 -5.46 -7.40
N ALA A 95 0.15 -4.85 -8.17
CA ALA A 95 1.52 -5.35 -8.28
C ALA A 95 2.28 -5.37 -6.93
N PRO A 96 2.38 -4.28 -6.15
CA PRO A 96 3.01 -4.33 -4.83
C PRO A 96 2.22 -5.18 -3.83
N GLY A 97 0.89 -5.24 -3.93
CA GLY A 97 0.05 -6.11 -3.11
C GLY A 97 0.39 -7.59 -3.29
N ILE A 98 0.54 -8.05 -4.54
CA ILE A 98 0.94 -9.43 -4.88
C ILE A 98 2.38 -9.70 -4.39
N ALA A 99 3.31 -8.77 -4.65
CA ALA A 99 4.69 -8.90 -4.20
C ALA A 99 4.81 -9.10 -2.68
N VAL A 100 4.02 -8.35 -1.91
CA VAL A 100 3.97 -8.47 -0.44
C VAL A 100 3.54 -9.87 0.01
N MET A 101 2.64 -10.55 -0.70
CA MET A 101 2.22 -11.91 -0.33
C MET A 101 3.41 -12.88 -0.40
N GLY A 102 4.20 -12.81 -1.48
CA GLY A 102 5.43 -13.60 -1.61
C GLY A 102 6.48 -13.26 -0.55
N ILE A 103 6.70 -11.98 -0.31
CA ILE A 103 7.67 -11.50 0.69
C ILE A 103 7.28 -12.00 2.10
N LYS A 104 6.01 -11.97 2.48
CA LYS A 104 5.52 -12.47 3.77
C LYS A 104 5.87 -13.94 3.98
N PHE A 105 5.63 -14.77 2.98
CA PHE A 105 5.98 -16.18 3.02
C PHE A 105 7.50 -16.41 3.16
N LEU A 106 8.31 -15.64 2.41
CA LEU A 106 9.76 -15.75 2.47
C LEU A 106 10.34 -15.31 3.81
N VAL A 107 9.75 -14.31 4.46
CA VAL A 107 10.28 -13.69 5.68
C VAL A 107 9.69 -14.33 6.95
N GLY A 108 8.41 -14.65 6.97
CA GLY A 108 7.73 -15.32 8.08
C GLY A 108 7.84 -14.58 9.41
N ARG A 109 7.65 -13.25 9.46
CA ARG A 109 7.75 -12.50 10.70
C ARG A 109 6.55 -12.71 11.60
N ALA A 110 6.77 -13.09 12.87
CA ALA A 110 5.71 -13.20 13.89
C ALA A 110 5.07 -11.84 14.18
N ARG A 111 3.76 -11.84 14.44
CA ARG A 111 3.00 -10.61 14.77
C ARG A 111 3.14 -10.23 16.24
N PRO A 112 2.93 -8.92 16.60
CA PRO A 112 3.04 -8.45 17.99
C PRO A 112 2.20 -9.23 18.98
N TYR A 113 0.97 -9.61 18.62
CA TYR A 113 0.06 -10.34 19.52
C TYR A 113 0.49 -11.77 19.85
N MET A 114 1.46 -12.32 19.12
CA MET A 114 2.04 -13.64 19.44
C MET A 114 2.91 -13.61 20.71
N GLY A 115 3.31 -12.41 21.16
CA GLY A 115 4.23 -12.28 22.30
C GLY A 115 5.65 -12.74 22.01
N GLU A 116 5.89 -13.28 20.82
CA GLU A 116 7.16 -13.82 20.34
C GLU A 116 7.68 -12.96 19.19
N ALA A 117 8.87 -12.40 19.33
CA ALA A 117 9.51 -11.65 18.26
C ALA A 117 10.48 -12.54 17.52
N GLY A 118 10.12 -12.98 16.33
CA GLY A 118 10.94 -13.89 15.56
C GLY A 118 10.65 -13.86 14.06
N PHE A 119 11.54 -14.49 13.32
CA PHE A 119 11.42 -14.74 11.88
C PHE A 119 11.40 -16.24 11.65
N PHE A 120 10.37 -16.70 10.95
CA PHE A 120 10.10 -18.10 10.62
C PHE A 120 9.90 -18.22 9.11
N PRO A 121 10.99 -18.18 8.33
CA PRO A 121 10.93 -18.19 6.87
C PRO A 121 10.16 -19.38 6.33
N PHE A 122 9.49 -19.19 5.18
CA PHE A 122 8.70 -20.21 4.50
C PHE A 122 7.51 -20.75 5.31
N THR A 123 7.02 -19.98 6.29
CA THR A 123 5.87 -20.35 7.10
C THR A 123 4.57 -19.77 6.54
N TYR A 124 3.56 -20.62 6.39
CA TYR A 124 2.21 -20.22 6.05
C TYR A 124 1.42 -19.84 7.31
N GLY A 125 0.49 -18.92 7.15
CA GLY A 125 -0.42 -18.51 8.21
C GLY A 125 -0.38 -17.02 8.48
N THR A 126 -1.47 -16.51 9.04
CA THR A 126 -1.63 -15.08 9.32
C THR A 126 -0.70 -14.59 10.43
N ASP A 127 -0.36 -15.47 11.37
CA ASP A 127 0.40 -15.16 12.57
C ASP A 127 1.86 -14.80 12.26
N TYR A 128 2.41 -15.43 11.23
CA TYR A 128 3.77 -15.21 10.74
C TYR A 128 3.84 -14.28 9.51
N ALA A 129 2.73 -13.63 9.17
CA ALA A 129 2.63 -12.75 8.02
C ALA A 129 2.71 -11.25 8.43
N SER A 130 3.59 -10.89 9.38
CA SER A 130 3.70 -9.51 9.86
C SER A 130 4.41 -8.62 8.85
N TRP A 131 5.61 -8.94 8.43
CA TRP A 131 6.42 -8.08 7.57
C TRP A 131 6.33 -8.47 6.09
N PRO A 132 6.15 -7.45 5.22
CA PRO A 132 5.71 -6.08 5.45
C PRO A 132 4.18 -5.99 5.64
N SER A 133 3.68 -4.85 6.15
CA SER A 133 2.23 -4.65 6.35
C SER A 133 1.46 -4.53 5.04
N GLY A 134 0.57 -5.50 4.75
CA GLY A 134 -0.22 -5.52 3.50
C GLY A 134 -1.21 -4.35 3.38
N HIS A 135 -1.98 -4.05 4.45
CA HIS A 135 -2.91 -2.91 4.46
C HIS A 135 -2.19 -1.58 4.24
N THR A 136 -1.02 -1.41 4.86
CA THR A 136 -0.20 -0.21 4.65
C THR A 136 0.31 -0.15 3.20
N THR A 137 0.77 -1.29 2.65
CA THR A 137 1.23 -1.35 1.26
C THR A 137 0.13 -0.93 0.28
N THR A 138 -1.07 -1.49 0.41
CA THR A 138 -2.19 -1.16 -0.50
C THR A 138 -2.67 0.28 -0.33
N ALA A 139 -2.74 0.79 0.91
CA ALA A 139 -3.13 2.17 1.18
C ALA A 139 -2.13 3.18 0.57
N PHE A 140 -0.83 2.98 0.76
CA PHE A 140 0.20 3.85 0.19
C PHE A 140 0.33 3.71 -1.33
N ALA A 141 0.16 2.51 -1.88
CA ALA A 141 0.11 2.30 -3.32
C ALA A 141 -1.09 3.03 -3.95
N PHE A 142 -2.26 2.93 -3.33
CA PHE A 142 -3.45 3.65 -3.78
C PHE A 142 -3.27 5.18 -3.67
N ALA A 143 -2.73 5.68 -2.55
CA ALA A 143 -2.46 7.10 -2.36
C ALA A 143 -1.49 7.64 -3.42
N ALA A 144 -0.42 6.92 -3.72
CA ALA A 144 0.53 7.30 -4.76
C ALA A 144 -0.12 7.28 -6.15
N ALA A 145 -0.80 6.19 -6.51
CA ALA A 145 -1.39 6.00 -7.82
C ALA A 145 -2.56 6.97 -8.09
N ALA A 146 -3.52 7.05 -7.16
CA ALA A 146 -4.66 7.96 -7.27
C ALA A 146 -4.23 9.43 -7.17
N GLY A 147 -3.21 9.73 -6.34
CA GLY A 147 -2.63 11.07 -6.25
C GLY A 147 -1.91 11.52 -7.53
N MET A 148 -1.38 10.59 -8.34
CA MET A 148 -0.90 10.92 -9.69
C MET A 148 -2.02 11.15 -10.70
N ALA A 149 -3.11 10.38 -10.59
CA ALA A 149 -4.28 10.54 -11.45
C ALA A 149 -5.09 11.80 -11.11
N MET A 150 -5.11 12.21 -9.82
CA MET A 150 -5.86 13.33 -9.25
C MET A 150 -4.97 14.10 -8.26
N PRO A 151 -4.12 15.03 -8.70
CA PRO A 151 -3.11 15.70 -7.84
C PRO A 151 -3.69 16.43 -6.62
N ALA A 152 -4.89 16.97 -6.72
CA ALA A 152 -5.57 17.65 -5.60
C ALA A 152 -5.84 16.72 -4.40
N LEU A 153 -6.01 15.41 -4.64
CA LEU A 153 -6.27 14.42 -3.59
C LEU A 153 -4.98 13.80 -3.01
N ARG A 154 -3.81 14.14 -3.53
CA ARG A 154 -2.55 13.50 -3.19
C ARG A 154 -2.29 13.49 -1.67
N TRP A 155 -2.29 14.66 -1.06
CA TRP A 155 -1.97 14.78 0.37
C TRP A 155 -3.05 14.21 1.28
N PRO A 156 -4.36 14.47 1.08
CA PRO A 156 -5.41 13.77 1.80
C PRO A 156 -5.28 12.24 1.77
N LEU A 157 -4.99 11.66 0.60
CA LEU A 157 -4.82 10.21 0.45
C LEU A 157 -3.59 9.68 1.22
N PHE A 158 -2.46 10.40 1.22
CA PHE A 158 -1.30 10.01 2.02
C PHE A 158 -1.54 10.11 3.52
N ILE A 159 -2.33 11.10 3.98
CA ILE A 159 -2.74 11.20 5.39
C ILE A 159 -3.59 10.00 5.78
N LEU A 160 -4.57 9.62 4.96
CA LEU A 160 -5.39 8.43 5.20
C LEU A 160 -4.57 7.13 5.16
N ALA A 161 -3.58 7.04 4.27
CA ALA A 161 -2.67 5.90 4.22
C ALA A 161 -1.79 5.82 5.48
N ALA A 162 -1.31 6.95 6.00
CA ALA A 162 -0.57 7.00 7.25
C ALA A 162 -1.45 6.61 8.45
N ALA A 163 -2.69 7.09 8.51
CA ALA A 163 -3.67 6.68 9.52
C ALA A 163 -3.95 5.17 9.46
N THR A 164 -4.05 4.61 8.23
CA THR A 164 -4.15 3.16 8.04
C THR A 164 -2.92 2.43 8.59
N GLY A 165 -1.71 2.90 8.30
CA GLY A 165 -0.48 2.33 8.84
C GLY A 165 -0.47 2.35 10.38
N TYR A 166 -0.80 3.49 10.99
CA TYR A 166 -0.88 3.61 12.44
C TYR A 166 -1.95 2.68 13.05
N SER A 167 -3.11 2.54 12.40
CA SER A 167 -4.17 1.63 12.85
C SER A 167 -3.70 0.18 13.01
N ARG A 168 -2.73 -0.25 12.17
CA ARG A 168 -2.18 -1.62 12.26
C ARG A 168 -1.34 -1.82 13.52
N MET A 169 -0.65 -0.78 13.97
CA MET A 169 0.09 -0.77 15.23
C MET A 169 -0.88 -0.66 16.40
N ALA A 170 -1.83 0.27 16.34
CA ALA A 170 -2.84 0.48 17.37
C ALA A 170 -3.69 -0.78 17.68
N LEU A 171 -3.93 -1.61 16.67
CA LEU A 171 -4.62 -2.89 16.81
C LEU A 171 -3.68 -4.06 17.22
N GLY A 172 -2.38 -3.81 17.38
CA GLY A 172 -1.41 -4.82 17.81
C GLY A 172 -1.11 -5.90 16.76
N VAL A 173 -1.37 -5.64 15.49
CA VAL A 173 -1.21 -6.64 14.41
C VAL A 173 0.04 -6.46 13.56
N HIS A 174 0.72 -5.31 13.70
CA HIS A 174 1.97 -4.99 13.02
C HIS A 174 2.89 -4.12 13.89
N TYR A 175 4.18 -4.25 13.68
CA TYR A 175 5.20 -3.37 14.24
C TYR A 175 5.41 -2.13 13.36
N LEU A 176 6.13 -1.12 13.90
CA LEU A 176 6.50 0.08 13.14
C LEU A 176 7.34 -0.26 11.88
N GLY A 177 8.31 -1.17 12.01
CA GLY A 177 9.13 -1.61 10.88
C GLY A 177 8.31 -2.23 9.75
N ASP A 178 7.21 -2.98 10.07
CA ASP A 178 6.31 -3.53 9.06
C ASP A 178 5.55 -2.43 8.31
N VAL A 179 5.15 -1.38 9.05
CA VAL A 179 4.42 -0.23 8.50
C VAL A 179 5.33 0.59 7.60
N ILE A 180 6.58 0.86 8.01
CA ILE A 180 7.57 1.57 7.19
C ILE A 180 7.85 0.81 5.90
N ALA A 181 8.10 -0.51 5.99
CA ALA A 181 8.30 -1.34 4.81
C ALA A 181 7.09 -1.33 3.88
N GLY A 182 5.88 -1.46 4.45
CA GLY A 182 4.64 -1.43 3.69
C GLY A 182 4.44 -0.10 2.95
N ALA A 183 4.65 1.03 3.63
CA ALA A 183 4.56 2.37 3.05
C ALA A 183 5.56 2.56 1.89
N THR A 184 6.80 2.10 2.11
CA THR A 184 7.87 2.16 1.10
C THR A 184 7.54 1.31 -0.12
N LEU A 185 7.21 0.03 0.08
CA LEU A 185 6.87 -0.90 -1.00
C LEU A 185 5.64 -0.45 -1.78
N GLY A 186 4.61 0.04 -1.10
CA GLY A 186 3.41 0.55 -1.74
C GLY A 186 3.69 1.77 -2.62
N THR A 187 4.36 2.77 -2.06
CA THR A 187 4.70 4.00 -2.79
C THR A 187 5.63 3.72 -3.97
N VAL A 188 6.73 3.01 -3.72
CA VAL A 188 7.73 2.72 -4.76
C VAL A 188 7.15 1.80 -5.83
N GLY A 189 6.41 0.76 -5.43
CA GLY A 189 5.77 -0.16 -6.37
C GLY A 189 4.78 0.55 -7.30
N ALA A 190 3.95 1.44 -6.76
CA ALA A 190 3.03 2.25 -7.57
C ALA A 190 3.77 3.16 -8.54
N LEU A 191 4.81 3.89 -8.08
CA LEU A 191 5.62 4.76 -8.91
C LEU A 191 6.37 3.99 -10.00
N LEU A 192 6.85 2.78 -9.68
CA LEU A 192 7.53 1.90 -10.65
C LEU A 192 6.56 1.44 -11.75
N VAL A 193 5.35 1.02 -11.40
CA VAL A 193 4.31 0.66 -12.37
C VAL A 193 4.02 1.82 -13.31
N TYR A 194 3.87 3.04 -12.78
CA TYR A 194 3.69 4.23 -13.61
C TYR A 194 4.90 4.49 -14.53
N HIS A 195 6.11 4.32 -14.01
CA HIS A 195 7.33 4.50 -14.78
C HIS A 195 7.47 3.50 -15.93
N LEU A 196 7.00 2.26 -15.72
CA LEU A 196 7.09 1.18 -16.71
C LEU A 196 5.97 1.25 -17.76
N LEU A 197 4.75 1.64 -17.35
CA LEU A 197 3.57 1.57 -18.22
C LEU A 197 3.24 2.89 -18.93
N LEU A 198 3.78 4.03 -18.47
CA LEU A 198 3.61 5.28 -19.19
C LEU A 198 4.64 5.42 -20.30
N PRO A 199 4.23 5.87 -21.52
CA PRO A 199 5.16 6.16 -22.61
C PRO A 199 6.18 7.20 -22.18
N LYS A 200 7.44 6.95 -22.46
CA LYS A 200 8.52 7.94 -22.23
C LYS A 200 8.29 9.13 -23.16
N PRO A 201 8.43 10.39 -22.66
CA PRO A 201 8.42 11.55 -23.53
C PRO A 201 9.50 11.40 -24.60
N GLY A 202 9.12 11.30 -25.87
CA GLY A 202 10.05 11.18 -26.98
C GLY A 202 9.88 9.95 -27.90
N ASN A 203 9.14 8.93 -27.52
CA ASN A 203 8.83 7.80 -28.37
C ASN A 203 7.43 7.99 -29.01
N LYS A 204 7.36 8.83 -30.03
CA LYS A 204 6.19 8.91 -30.92
C LYS A 204 6.28 7.71 -31.86
N THR A 205 5.56 6.61 -31.56
CA THR A 205 5.18 5.59 -32.54
C THR A 205 3.94 6.02 -33.26
#